data_64e8a99c6b120a05332e04d441cf913e
#
_entry.id   64e8a99c6b120a05332e04d441cf913e
#
_cell.length_a   1.000
_cell.length_b   1.000
_cell.length_c   1.000
_cell.angle_alpha   90.00
_cell.angle_beta   90.00
_cell.angle_gamma   90.00
#
_symmetry.space_group_name_H-M   'P 1'
#
loop_
_entity.id
_entity.type
_entity.pdbx_description
1 polymer ?
#
loop_
_entity_poly.entity_id
_entity_poly.type
_entity_poly.pdbx_seq_one_letter_code
_entity_poly.pdbx_strand_id
1 'polypeptide(L)'
;PKELLETPIDYEKLKEAGSIMGSGGMVVMDEDTCMVDVARYFLEFLQDESCGKCLSCREGTKRMAEIVTDITKGQGKEGDIELLTELATTVKDTSMCGLGQTAANPVLSTIKFFYDEYEAHIMDRKCPAGVCRDLYISPCQNACPAGMNAPGYISLIGEGRFTEALELALDTNPFPSVCGRICDHQCMFKCRRNQIDEPVAIRALKRFIGDYEENGIDYPRMKQPVVSMPFKVAIVGAGPAGLSCAYFLARLGYKPTVFEKLPVAGGMMAVAIPEYRLPKNVLQREIDNIRKLGVDIRLNTQVGKEITISQLWSQGYQAFFVAVGMYGDRNLCIPGENLENVIQAVDLHSDINLDKPVVSPAGKKVVVIGGGNSAVDA
;
A
#
# COMPACT_ATOMS: atom_id res chain seq x y z
N PRO A 1 -11.18 13.53 -11.41
CA PRO A 1 -12.27 12.52 -11.39
C PRO A 1 -12.76 12.25 -12.81
N LYS A 2 -13.17 10.99 -13.10
CA LYS A 2 -13.66 10.60 -14.44
C LYS A 2 -14.83 11.45 -14.92
N GLU A 3 -15.62 11.96 -14.02
CA GLU A 3 -16.78 12.84 -14.26
C GLU A 3 -16.41 14.18 -14.91
N LEU A 4 -15.18 14.62 -14.76
CA LEU A 4 -14.69 15.88 -15.33
C LEU A 4 -14.08 15.72 -16.73
N LEU A 5 -13.92 14.49 -17.25
CA LEU A 5 -13.32 14.24 -18.57
C LEU A 5 -14.14 14.82 -19.74
N GLU A 6 -15.46 14.92 -19.57
CA GLU A 6 -16.40 15.48 -20.56
C GLU A 6 -16.65 16.98 -20.33
N THR A 7 -15.94 17.62 -19.40
CA THR A 7 -16.13 19.05 -19.11
C THR A 7 -15.64 19.90 -20.28
N PRO A 8 -16.46 20.78 -20.85
CA PRO A 8 -16.01 21.71 -21.89
C PRO A 8 -14.88 22.61 -21.38
N ILE A 9 -13.88 22.85 -22.24
CA ILE A 9 -12.77 23.76 -21.94
C ILE A 9 -13.22 25.18 -22.25
N ASP A 10 -13.98 25.76 -21.33
CA ASP A 10 -14.43 27.17 -21.35
C ASP A 10 -14.23 27.83 -19.98
N TYR A 11 -14.38 29.15 -19.93
CA TYR A 11 -14.11 29.93 -18.71
C TYR A 11 -15.06 29.58 -17.57
N GLU A 12 -16.33 29.38 -17.86
CA GLU A 12 -17.37 29.12 -16.87
C GLU A 12 -17.23 27.69 -16.29
N LYS A 13 -17.15 26.71 -17.18
CA LYS A 13 -17.09 25.29 -16.78
C LYS A 13 -15.82 24.92 -16.04
N LEU A 14 -14.66 25.44 -16.47
CA LEU A 14 -13.42 25.25 -15.73
C LEU A 14 -13.46 25.91 -14.35
N LYS A 15 -14.09 27.08 -14.23
CA LYS A 15 -14.27 27.76 -12.94
C LYS A 15 -15.20 26.97 -12.01
N GLU A 16 -16.31 26.42 -12.52
CA GLU A 16 -17.19 25.51 -11.77
C GLU A 16 -16.44 24.26 -11.26
N ALA A 17 -15.55 23.72 -12.07
CA ALA A 17 -14.69 22.59 -11.71
C ALA A 17 -13.59 22.94 -10.69
N GLY A 18 -13.37 24.24 -10.39
CA GLY A 18 -12.35 24.71 -9.47
C GLY A 18 -11.00 25.01 -10.12
N SER A 19 -10.99 25.19 -11.45
CA SER A 19 -9.81 25.57 -12.23
C SER A 19 -10.05 26.93 -12.92
N ILE A 20 -9.09 27.41 -13.69
CA ILE A 20 -9.26 28.58 -14.54
C ILE A 20 -8.58 28.34 -15.89
N MET A 21 -9.11 28.93 -16.95
CA MET A 21 -8.47 28.86 -18.26
C MET A 21 -7.16 29.68 -18.32
N GLY A 22 -7.08 30.77 -17.57
CA GLY A 22 -5.92 31.64 -17.56
C GLY A 22 -5.56 32.15 -18.97
N SER A 23 -4.29 31.96 -19.38
CA SER A 23 -3.80 32.28 -20.73
C SER A 23 -4.01 31.14 -21.75
N GLY A 24 -4.68 30.06 -21.38
CA GLY A 24 -4.92 28.88 -22.23
C GLY A 24 -3.80 27.83 -22.18
N GLY A 25 -2.82 27.99 -21.29
CA GLY A 25 -1.81 26.95 -21.05
C GLY A 25 -2.42 25.74 -20.37
N MET A 26 -2.07 24.55 -20.86
CA MET A 26 -2.49 23.28 -20.26
C MET A 26 -1.25 22.45 -19.93
N VAL A 27 -1.15 22.03 -18.66
CA VAL A 27 -0.10 21.14 -18.18
C VAL A 27 -0.71 19.76 -17.92
N VAL A 28 -0.19 18.75 -18.59
CA VAL A 28 -0.55 17.35 -18.40
C VAL A 28 0.46 16.71 -17.49
N MET A 29 0.00 16.04 -16.47
CA MET A 29 0.83 15.39 -15.44
C MET A 29 0.37 13.95 -15.27
N ASP A 30 1.29 13.10 -14.84
CA ASP A 30 1.05 11.68 -14.57
C ASP A 30 1.13 11.36 -13.08
N GLU A 31 0.97 10.09 -12.73
CA GLU A 31 1.02 9.59 -11.35
C GLU A 31 2.41 9.71 -10.69
N ASP A 32 3.44 10.02 -11.44
CA ASP A 32 4.80 10.27 -10.92
C ASP A 32 5.01 11.74 -10.55
N THR A 33 3.97 12.56 -10.65
CA THR A 33 3.98 13.97 -10.28
C THR A 33 3.37 14.16 -8.89
N CYS A 34 4.12 14.77 -7.99
CA CYS A 34 3.62 15.11 -6.64
C CYS A 34 2.79 16.39 -6.67
N MET A 35 1.51 16.32 -6.35
CA MET A 35 0.61 17.48 -6.40
C MET A 35 0.88 18.49 -5.28
N VAL A 36 1.47 18.06 -4.16
CA VAL A 36 1.94 18.96 -3.09
C VAL A 36 3.13 19.81 -3.58
N ASP A 37 4.08 19.17 -4.31
CA ASP A 37 5.22 19.90 -4.89
C ASP A 37 4.80 20.85 -6.04
N VAL A 38 3.80 20.44 -6.81
CA VAL A 38 3.17 21.31 -7.82
C VAL A 38 2.54 22.55 -7.18
N ALA A 39 1.83 22.38 -6.08
CA ALA A 39 1.27 23.54 -5.33
C ALA A 39 2.39 24.46 -4.81
N ARG A 40 3.49 23.89 -4.28
CA ARG A 40 4.68 24.65 -3.87
C ARG A 40 5.26 25.46 -5.02
N TYR A 41 5.49 24.81 -6.17
CA TYR A 41 6.04 25.46 -7.36
C TYR A 41 5.21 26.67 -7.81
N PHE A 42 3.88 26.51 -7.88
CA PHE A 42 3.01 27.62 -8.26
C PHE A 42 2.95 28.73 -7.20
N LEU A 43 3.01 28.40 -5.93
CA LEU A 43 3.06 29.41 -4.87
C LEU A 43 4.36 30.24 -4.91
N GLU A 44 5.50 29.60 -5.13
CA GLU A 44 6.79 30.27 -5.32
C GLU A 44 6.72 31.22 -6.51
N PHE A 45 6.23 30.74 -7.65
CA PHE A 45 6.02 31.58 -8.83
C PHE A 45 5.11 32.78 -8.53
N LEU A 46 3.97 32.58 -7.87
CA LEU A 46 3.03 33.64 -7.54
C LEU A 46 3.60 34.65 -6.51
N GLN A 47 4.47 34.20 -5.63
CA GLN A 47 5.19 35.05 -4.69
C GLN A 47 6.16 35.99 -5.43
N ASP A 48 6.90 35.45 -6.40
CA ASP A 48 7.85 36.21 -7.22
C ASP A 48 7.13 37.24 -8.11
N GLU A 49 5.96 36.92 -8.64
CA GLU A 49 5.15 37.77 -9.48
C GLU A 49 4.30 38.79 -8.67
N SER A 50 4.27 38.66 -7.36
CA SER A 50 3.49 39.58 -6.49
C SER A 50 4.06 41.00 -6.51
N CYS A 51 3.22 42.01 -6.80
CA CYS A 51 3.64 43.41 -6.71
C CYS A 51 3.87 43.93 -5.27
N GLY A 52 3.54 43.11 -4.24
CA GLY A 52 3.76 43.40 -2.82
C GLY A 52 2.82 44.43 -2.19
N LYS A 53 1.85 45.02 -2.90
CA LYS A 53 0.97 46.07 -2.38
C LYS A 53 -0.06 45.57 -1.37
N CYS A 54 -0.73 44.46 -1.67
CA CYS A 54 -1.74 43.86 -0.76
C CYS A 54 -1.02 43.05 0.31
N LEU A 55 -1.28 43.31 1.58
CA LEU A 55 -0.72 42.55 2.69
C LEU A 55 -1.10 41.08 2.62
N SER A 56 -2.37 40.81 2.37
CA SER A 56 -2.89 39.44 2.25
C SER A 56 -2.21 38.65 1.13
N CYS A 57 -2.00 39.24 -0.04
CA CYS A 57 -1.25 38.60 -1.13
C CYS A 57 0.22 38.40 -0.75
N ARG A 58 0.91 39.47 -0.36
CA ARG A 58 2.36 39.43 -0.06
C ARG A 58 2.73 38.45 1.05
N GLU A 59 2.06 38.56 2.20
CA GLU A 59 2.37 37.70 3.35
C GLU A 59 1.66 36.35 3.28
N GLY A 60 0.44 36.33 2.75
CA GLY A 60 -0.35 35.09 2.65
C GLY A 60 0.25 34.09 1.65
N THR A 61 0.68 34.54 0.46
CA THR A 61 1.34 33.64 -0.51
C THR A 61 2.66 33.12 0.06
N LYS A 62 3.44 33.99 0.73
CA LYS A 62 4.67 33.58 1.40
C LYS A 62 4.40 32.53 2.48
N ARG A 63 3.41 32.75 3.35
CA ARG A 63 3.10 31.81 4.42
C ARG A 63 2.58 30.48 3.90
N MET A 64 1.73 30.48 2.87
CA MET A 64 1.30 29.25 2.21
C MET A 64 2.49 28.51 1.60
N ALA A 65 3.41 29.20 0.91
CA ALA A 65 4.61 28.60 0.34
C ALA A 65 5.54 27.99 1.41
N GLU A 66 5.71 28.65 2.57
CA GLU A 66 6.46 28.11 3.70
C GLU A 66 5.83 26.80 4.21
N ILE A 67 4.51 26.78 4.46
CA ILE A 67 3.82 25.58 4.97
C ILE A 67 3.92 24.44 3.98
N VAL A 68 3.65 24.68 2.69
CA VAL A 68 3.73 23.62 1.66
C VAL A 68 5.18 23.13 1.50
N THR A 69 6.16 24.02 1.61
CA THR A 69 7.60 23.66 1.62
C THR A 69 7.94 22.77 2.81
N ASP A 70 7.44 23.09 4.00
CA ASP A 70 7.64 22.26 5.19
C ASP A 70 7.00 20.89 5.02
N ILE A 71 5.80 20.82 4.42
CA ILE A 71 5.15 19.55 4.10
C ILE A 71 6.00 18.72 3.13
N THR A 72 6.54 19.32 2.06
CA THR A 72 7.39 18.59 1.08
C THR A 72 8.74 18.15 1.68
N LYS A 73 9.18 18.77 2.76
CA LYS A 73 10.39 18.41 3.52
C LYS A 73 10.14 17.46 4.70
N GLY A 74 8.91 16.99 4.87
CA GLY A 74 8.55 16.13 5.98
C GLY A 74 8.46 16.83 7.34
N GLN A 75 8.36 18.15 7.35
CA GLN A 75 8.21 18.98 8.55
C GLN A 75 6.76 19.44 8.77
N GLY A 76 5.83 19.04 7.89
CA GLY A 76 4.41 19.30 8.00
C GLY A 76 3.82 18.77 9.31
N LYS A 77 2.79 19.43 9.82
CA LYS A 77 2.15 19.16 11.11
C LYS A 77 0.67 18.88 10.92
N GLU A 78 0.10 18.14 11.84
CA GLU A 78 -1.34 18.01 11.95
C GLU A 78 -1.98 19.40 12.08
N GLY A 79 -3.03 19.67 11.29
CA GLY A 79 -3.68 20.96 11.19
C GLY A 79 -3.15 21.89 10.08
N ASP A 80 -2.05 21.56 9.41
CA ASP A 80 -1.49 22.40 8.34
C ASP A 80 -2.40 22.45 7.10
N ILE A 81 -3.20 21.40 6.82
CA ILE A 81 -4.15 21.37 5.68
C ILE A 81 -5.29 22.37 5.95
N GLU A 82 -5.84 22.37 7.15
CA GLU A 82 -6.87 23.30 7.58
C GLU A 82 -6.36 24.75 7.56
N LEU A 83 -5.16 24.98 8.08
CA LEU A 83 -4.50 26.28 8.06
C LEU A 83 -4.24 26.78 6.64
N LEU A 84 -3.77 25.92 5.73
CA LEU A 84 -3.59 26.25 4.32
C LEU A 84 -4.91 26.63 3.66
N THR A 85 -5.99 25.92 3.96
CA THR A 85 -7.33 26.20 3.41
C THR A 85 -7.86 27.54 3.89
N GLU A 86 -7.68 27.86 5.17
CA GLU A 86 -8.08 29.14 5.77
C GLU A 86 -7.26 30.31 5.17
N LEU A 87 -5.93 30.17 5.11
CA LEU A 87 -5.05 31.18 4.51
C LEU A 87 -5.36 31.40 3.05
N ALA A 88 -5.52 30.32 2.27
CA ALA A 88 -5.85 30.40 0.85
C ALA A 88 -7.19 31.13 0.62
N THR A 89 -8.21 30.82 1.40
CA THR A 89 -9.51 31.50 1.34
C THR A 89 -9.35 32.99 1.70
N THR A 90 -8.62 33.30 2.78
CA THR A 90 -8.38 34.67 3.20
C THR A 90 -7.66 35.49 2.11
N VAL A 91 -6.58 34.92 1.53
CA VAL A 91 -5.82 35.58 0.44
C VAL A 91 -6.73 35.84 -0.76
N LYS A 92 -7.55 34.88 -1.15
CA LYS A 92 -8.51 34.98 -2.27
C LYS A 92 -9.51 36.12 -2.03
N ASP A 93 -10.11 36.19 -0.86
CA ASP A 93 -11.23 37.09 -0.57
C ASP A 93 -10.76 38.53 -0.26
N THR A 94 -9.54 38.71 0.19
CA THR A 94 -9.03 40.04 0.64
C THR A 94 -8.02 40.67 -0.32
N SER A 95 -7.60 39.97 -1.38
CA SER A 95 -6.69 40.52 -2.38
C SER A 95 -7.39 41.45 -3.37
N MET A 96 -6.73 42.53 -3.77
CA MET A 96 -7.33 43.58 -4.60
C MET A 96 -7.31 43.29 -6.10
N CYS A 97 -6.44 42.41 -6.55
CA CYS A 97 -6.29 42.14 -7.99
C CYS A 97 -6.38 40.63 -8.32
N GLY A 98 -6.53 40.32 -9.62
CA GLY A 98 -6.69 38.96 -10.11
C GLY A 98 -5.56 38.04 -9.69
N LEU A 99 -4.29 38.50 -9.62
CA LEU A 99 -3.18 37.66 -9.19
C LEU A 99 -3.39 37.14 -7.76
N GLY A 100 -3.65 38.03 -6.80
CA GLY A 100 -3.86 37.62 -5.41
C GLY A 100 -5.13 36.78 -5.24
N GLN A 101 -6.22 37.12 -5.95
CA GLN A 101 -7.47 36.37 -5.90
C GLN A 101 -7.34 34.94 -6.46
N THR A 102 -6.44 34.71 -7.41
CA THR A 102 -6.20 33.39 -8.02
C THR A 102 -5.02 32.66 -7.37
N ALA A 103 -4.22 33.32 -6.56
CA ALA A 103 -3.05 32.73 -5.89
C ALA A 103 -3.40 31.55 -4.96
N ALA A 104 -4.64 31.53 -4.47
CA ALA A 104 -5.14 30.42 -3.65
C ALA A 104 -5.48 29.15 -4.45
N ASN A 105 -5.73 29.26 -5.77
CA ASN A 105 -6.25 28.16 -6.57
C ASN A 105 -5.33 26.90 -6.58
N PRO A 106 -4.01 27.00 -6.75
CA PRO A 106 -3.15 25.82 -6.72
C PRO A 106 -3.29 25.02 -5.42
N VAL A 107 -3.39 25.70 -4.29
CA VAL A 107 -3.56 25.05 -2.97
C VAL A 107 -4.95 24.45 -2.83
N LEU A 108 -5.99 25.23 -3.05
CA LEU A 108 -7.37 24.77 -2.86
C LEU A 108 -7.75 23.64 -3.81
N SER A 109 -7.27 23.66 -5.06
CA SER A 109 -7.57 22.61 -6.02
C SER A 109 -6.78 21.32 -5.73
N THR A 110 -5.52 21.42 -5.35
CA THR A 110 -4.73 20.24 -5.02
C THR A 110 -5.21 19.60 -3.71
N ILE A 111 -5.57 20.36 -2.69
CA ILE A 111 -6.20 19.82 -1.48
C ILE A 111 -7.53 19.16 -1.82
N LYS A 112 -8.37 19.78 -2.65
CA LYS A 112 -9.69 19.23 -3.02
C LYS A 112 -9.61 17.88 -3.72
N PHE A 113 -8.66 17.69 -4.62
CA PHE A 113 -8.60 16.51 -5.49
C PHE A 113 -7.52 15.49 -5.09
N PHE A 114 -6.55 15.86 -4.26
CA PHE A 114 -5.40 15.07 -3.85
C PHE A 114 -5.12 15.21 -2.35
N TYR A 115 -6.19 15.22 -1.55
CA TYR A 115 -6.10 15.35 -0.08
C TYR A 115 -5.24 14.25 0.53
N ASP A 116 -5.36 13.02 0.02
CA ASP A 116 -4.61 11.85 0.42
C ASP A 116 -3.09 12.00 0.23
N GLU A 117 -2.65 12.75 -0.79
CA GLU A 117 -1.22 13.06 -0.93
C GLU A 117 -0.72 13.99 0.19
N TYR A 118 -1.49 15.01 0.56
CA TYR A 118 -1.14 15.89 1.68
C TYR A 118 -1.09 15.12 3.00
N GLU A 119 -2.09 14.28 3.25
CA GLU A 119 -2.14 13.42 4.43
C GLU A 119 -0.94 12.47 4.49
N ALA A 120 -0.59 11.81 3.39
CA ALA A 120 0.58 10.94 3.31
C ALA A 120 1.89 11.68 3.60
N HIS A 121 2.05 12.93 3.12
CA HIS A 121 3.23 13.74 3.39
C HIS A 121 3.34 14.13 4.86
N ILE A 122 2.23 14.45 5.52
CA ILE A 122 2.17 14.92 6.91
C ILE A 122 2.22 13.76 7.90
N MET A 123 1.33 12.77 7.73
CA MET A 123 1.14 11.69 8.70
C MET A 123 2.13 10.55 8.49
N ASP A 124 2.28 10.09 7.23
CA ASP A 124 3.11 8.93 6.89
C ASP A 124 4.57 9.30 6.60
N ARG A 125 4.88 10.60 6.49
CA ARG A 125 6.19 11.10 6.05
C ARG A 125 6.64 10.46 4.73
N LYS A 126 5.72 10.33 3.80
CA LYS A 126 5.90 9.65 2.52
C LYS A 126 5.40 10.50 1.36
N CYS A 127 6.20 10.61 0.31
CA CYS A 127 5.77 11.16 -0.98
C CYS A 127 5.34 10.00 -1.89
N PRO A 128 4.04 9.83 -2.20
CA PRO A 128 3.57 8.74 -3.06
C PRO A 128 4.23 8.73 -4.44
N ALA A 129 4.37 9.89 -5.06
CA ALA A 129 5.02 10.07 -6.36
C ALA A 129 6.55 9.88 -6.33
N GLY A 130 7.19 9.94 -5.15
CA GLY A 130 8.64 9.82 -5.01
C GLY A 130 9.44 11.01 -5.55
N VAL A 131 8.87 12.21 -5.48
CA VAL A 131 9.47 13.48 -5.92
C VAL A 131 10.18 14.20 -4.77
N CYS A 132 9.52 14.30 -3.61
CA CYS A 132 10.01 15.02 -2.43
C CYS A 132 11.14 14.24 -1.75
N ARG A 133 12.39 14.64 -2.02
CA ARG A 133 13.60 13.88 -1.66
C ARG A 133 13.78 13.66 -0.17
N ASP A 134 13.28 14.55 0.66
CA ASP A 134 13.41 14.47 2.12
C ASP A 134 12.43 13.45 2.74
N LEU A 135 11.48 12.94 1.94
CA LEU A 135 10.45 11.99 2.36
C LEU A 135 10.71 10.54 1.93
N TYR A 136 11.85 10.23 1.33
CA TYR A 136 12.22 8.85 0.99
C TYR A 136 13.74 8.64 0.97
N ILE A 137 14.17 7.43 1.34
CA ILE A 137 15.58 7.04 1.32
C ILE A 137 15.99 6.65 -0.10
N SER A 138 15.12 5.91 -0.80
CA SER A 138 15.37 5.47 -2.17
C SER A 138 14.08 5.23 -2.93
N PRO A 139 14.05 5.42 -4.27
CA PRO A 139 12.85 5.17 -5.08
C PRO A 139 12.31 3.74 -4.94
N CYS A 140 13.18 2.75 -4.83
CA CYS A 140 12.78 1.35 -4.67
C CYS A 140 12.14 1.06 -3.32
N GLN A 141 12.58 1.71 -2.24
CA GLN A 141 11.93 1.61 -0.93
C GLN A 141 10.59 2.34 -0.92
N ASN A 142 10.54 3.54 -1.51
CA ASN A 142 9.31 4.32 -1.60
C ASN A 142 8.22 3.60 -2.41
N ALA A 143 8.59 2.98 -3.52
CA ALA A 143 7.68 2.21 -4.36
C ALA A 143 7.22 0.87 -3.74
N CYS A 144 7.87 0.41 -2.66
CA CYS A 144 7.48 -0.82 -1.99
C CYS A 144 6.30 -0.55 -1.05
N PRO A 145 5.12 -1.20 -1.22
CA PRO A 145 3.99 -1.01 -0.31
C PRO A 145 4.32 -1.36 1.15
N ALA A 146 5.27 -2.29 1.39
CA ALA A 146 5.75 -2.64 2.72
C ALA A 146 6.90 -1.74 3.22
N GLY A 147 7.35 -0.76 2.42
CA GLY A 147 8.45 0.14 2.78
C GLY A 147 9.80 -0.55 3.01
N MET A 148 10.03 -1.73 2.42
CA MET A 148 11.24 -2.52 2.64
C MET A 148 12.50 -1.75 2.27
N ASN A 149 13.49 -1.74 3.15
CA ASN A 149 14.80 -1.13 2.89
C ASN A 149 15.62 -1.97 1.91
N ALA A 150 15.26 -1.86 0.61
CA ALA A 150 15.92 -2.61 -0.45
C ALA A 150 17.42 -2.29 -0.58
N PRO A 151 17.87 -1.02 -0.56
CA PRO A 151 19.31 -0.72 -0.58
C PRO A 151 20.06 -1.37 0.58
N GLY A 152 19.50 -1.35 1.77
CA GLY A 152 20.12 -1.90 2.97
C GLY A 152 20.35 -3.41 2.88
N TYR A 153 19.30 -4.20 2.60
CA TYR A 153 19.51 -5.65 2.53
C TYR A 153 20.36 -6.07 1.32
N ILE A 154 20.32 -5.31 0.21
CA ILE A 154 21.17 -5.60 -0.97
C ILE A 154 22.65 -5.34 -0.65
N SER A 155 22.95 -4.25 0.06
CA SER A 155 24.32 -3.97 0.53
C SER A 155 24.84 -5.07 1.43
N LEU A 156 24.03 -5.49 2.41
CA LEU A 156 24.39 -6.60 3.32
C LEU A 156 24.62 -7.92 2.58
N ILE A 157 23.82 -8.20 1.52
CA ILE A 157 24.06 -9.37 0.65
C ILE A 157 25.41 -9.24 -0.05
N GLY A 158 25.74 -8.06 -0.57
CA GLY A 158 27.03 -7.79 -1.22
C GLY A 158 28.24 -7.97 -0.29
N GLU A 159 28.05 -7.76 1.01
CA GLU A 159 29.05 -7.97 2.06
C GLU A 159 29.08 -9.41 2.59
N GLY A 160 28.21 -10.30 2.12
CA GLY A 160 28.07 -11.67 2.62
C GLY A 160 27.37 -11.78 4.00
N ARG A 161 26.75 -10.73 4.49
CA ARG A 161 26.03 -10.63 5.77
C ARG A 161 24.56 -11.04 5.62
N PHE A 162 24.33 -12.28 5.19
CA PHE A 162 23.00 -12.73 4.74
C PHE A 162 21.96 -12.78 5.87
N THR A 163 22.36 -13.21 7.07
CA THR A 163 21.46 -13.22 8.24
C THR A 163 20.97 -11.82 8.61
N GLU A 164 21.86 -10.84 8.57
CA GLU A 164 21.50 -9.44 8.84
C GLU A 164 20.65 -8.85 7.72
N ALA A 165 20.90 -9.25 6.48
CA ALA A 165 20.03 -8.86 5.34
C ALA A 165 18.61 -9.40 5.51
N LEU A 166 18.46 -10.65 5.97
CA LEU A 166 17.17 -11.25 6.28
C LEU A 166 16.51 -10.56 7.48
N GLU A 167 17.26 -10.25 8.55
CA GLU A 167 16.74 -9.51 9.71
C GLU A 167 16.16 -8.15 9.28
N LEU A 168 16.89 -7.40 8.47
CA LEU A 168 16.46 -6.11 7.95
C LEU A 168 15.20 -6.24 7.07
N ALA A 169 15.09 -7.30 6.28
CA ALA A 169 13.88 -7.56 5.48
C ALA A 169 12.67 -7.88 6.37
N LEU A 170 12.87 -8.65 7.43
CA LEU A 170 11.85 -9.05 8.40
C LEU A 170 11.35 -7.89 9.27
N ASP A 171 12.08 -6.78 9.35
CA ASP A 171 11.62 -5.61 10.10
C ASP A 171 10.32 -5.01 9.55
N THR A 172 10.10 -5.12 8.25
CA THR A 172 8.91 -4.57 7.59
C THR A 172 8.05 -5.59 6.86
N ASN A 173 8.57 -6.81 6.63
CA ASN A 173 7.85 -7.83 5.86
C ASN A 173 8.06 -9.22 6.44
N PRO A 174 7.02 -9.86 7.05
CA PRO A 174 7.14 -11.21 7.61
C PRO A 174 7.19 -12.32 6.54
N PHE A 175 7.01 -11.99 5.25
CA PHE A 175 6.92 -12.92 4.13
C PHE A 175 7.95 -12.65 3.02
N PRO A 176 9.27 -12.57 3.31
CA PRO A 176 10.29 -12.25 2.31
C PRO A 176 10.37 -13.30 1.19
N SER A 177 10.24 -14.59 1.51
CA SER A 177 10.29 -15.68 0.53
C SER A 177 9.05 -15.74 -0.35
N VAL A 178 7.86 -15.61 0.24
CA VAL A 178 6.59 -15.48 -0.49
C VAL A 178 6.63 -14.28 -1.43
N CYS A 179 6.93 -13.08 -0.89
CA CYS A 179 7.04 -11.86 -1.70
C CYS A 179 8.18 -11.93 -2.73
N GLY A 180 9.21 -12.75 -2.50
CA GLY A 180 10.26 -13.03 -3.47
C GLY A 180 9.76 -13.77 -4.72
N ARG A 181 8.60 -14.46 -4.62
CA ARG A 181 7.99 -15.24 -5.69
C ARG A 181 6.83 -14.53 -6.39
N ILE A 182 5.92 -13.93 -5.61
CA ILE A 182 4.62 -13.48 -6.13
C ILE A 182 4.43 -11.96 -6.19
N CYS A 183 5.35 -11.18 -5.65
CA CYS A 183 5.29 -9.72 -5.69
C CYS A 183 5.41 -9.20 -7.13
N ASP A 184 4.66 -8.17 -7.48
CA ASP A 184 4.68 -7.46 -8.76
C ASP A 184 5.89 -6.52 -8.93
N HIS A 185 6.77 -6.45 -7.92
CA HIS A 185 8.10 -5.82 -7.92
C HIS A 185 8.14 -4.35 -8.38
N GLN A 186 7.20 -3.51 -7.94
CA GLN A 186 7.17 -2.07 -8.23
C GLN A 186 8.52 -1.37 -7.97
N CYS A 187 9.26 -1.83 -6.97
CA CYS A 187 10.61 -1.35 -6.68
C CYS A 187 11.60 -1.47 -7.85
N MET A 188 11.44 -2.47 -8.74
CA MET A 188 12.27 -2.64 -9.92
C MET A 188 11.87 -1.68 -11.04
N PHE A 189 10.57 -1.38 -11.19
CA PHE A 189 10.11 -0.37 -12.16
C PHE A 189 10.63 1.03 -11.82
N LYS A 190 10.70 1.39 -10.53
CA LYS A 190 11.22 2.68 -10.07
C LYS A 190 12.75 2.68 -9.81
N CYS A 191 13.45 1.62 -10.18
CA CYS A 191 14.91 1.55 -10.00
C CYS A 191 15.61 2.54 -10.93
N ARG A 192 16.43 3.45 -10.36
CA ARG A 192 17.19 4.43 -11.15
C ARG A 192 18.16 3.78 -12.14
N ARG A 193 18.57 2.55 -11.87
CA ARG A 193 19.45 1.83 -12.78
C ARG A 193 18.80 1.57 -14.15
N ASN A 194 17.47 1.53 -14.23
CA ASN A 194 16.74 1.49 -15.50
C ASN A 194 17.09 2.62 -16.48
N GLN A 195 17.67 3.72 -15.98
CA GLN A 195 18.11 4.84 -16.83
C GLN A 195 19.46 4.59 -17.47
N ILE A 196 20.18 3.55 -17.06
CA ILE A 196 21.56 3.24 -17.52
C ILE A 196 21.57 1.90 -18.23
N ASP A 197 21.02 0.85 -17.61
CA ASP A 197 20.98 -0.52 -18.11
C ASP A 197 19.73 -1.27 -17.57
N GLU A 198 19.88 -2.37 -16.86
CA GLU A 198 18.80 -3.14 -16.27
C GLU A 198 18.61 -2.82 -14.77
N PRO A 199 17.37 -2.95 -14.24
CA PRO A 199 17.13 -2.73 -12.83
C PRO A 199 17.88 -3.77 -11.99
N VAL A 200 18.27 -3.39 -10.77
CA VAL A 200 18.78 -4.36 -9.80
C VAL A 200 17.72 -5.44 -9.57
N ALA A 201 18.12 -6.70 -9.57
CA ALA A 201 17.24 -7.86 -9.38
C ALA A 201 16.70 -7.98 -7.94
N ILE A 202 16.07 -6.89 -7.45
CA ILE A 202 15.66 -6.70 -6.04
C ILE A 202 14.78 -7.86 -5.55
N ARG A 203 13.84 -8.33 -6.39
CA ARG A 203 12.95 -9.44 -6.03
C ARG A 203 13.69 -10.76 -5.89
N ALA A 204 14.64 -11.04 -6.78
CA ALA A 204 15.44 -12.25 -6.75
C ALA A 204 16.37 -12.26 -5.52
N LEU A 205 17.01 -11.13 -5.21
CA LEU A 205 17.85 -10.99 -4.02
C LEU A 205 17.03 -11.14 -2.72
N LYS A 206 15.82 -10.60 -2.68
CA LYS A 206 14.90 -10.82 -1.55
C LYS A 206 14.53 -12.29 -1.42
N ARG A 207 14.24 -12.99 -2.54
CA ARG A 207 13.99 -14.42 -2.53
C ARG A 207 15.19 -15.20 -1.99
N PHE A 208 16.39 -14.84 -2.40
CA PHE A 208 17.62 -15.49 -1.96
C PHE A 208 17.76 -15.50 -0.43
N ILE A 209 17.57 -14.36 0.23
CA ILE A 209 17.63 -14.30 1.69
C ILE A 209 16.39 -14.92 2.35
N GLY A 210 15.22 -14.85 1.70
CA GLY A 210 13.99 -15.46 2.17
C GLY A 210 14.02 -16.99 2.15
N ASP A 211 14.70 -17.58 1.18
CA ASP A 211 14.95 -19.03 1.08
C ASP A 211 16.18 -19.44 1.94
N TYR A 212 16.25 -18.91 3.15
CA TYR A 212 17.42 -18.98 4.02
C TYR A 212 17.88 -20.42 4.33
N GLU A 213 16.95 -21.34 4.54
CA GLU A 213 17.30 -22.76 4.82
C GLU A 213 17.96 -23.41 3.62
N GLU A 214 17.42 -23.22 2.42
CA GLU A 214 17.94 -23.77 1.16
C GLU A 214 19.31 -23.18 0.81
N ASN A 215 19.58 -21.95 1.23
CA ASN A 215 20.82 -21.23 0.96
C ASN A 215 21.83 -21.27 2.11
N GLY A 216 21.58 -22.06 3.15
CA GLY A 216 22.49 -22.19 4.29
C GLY A 216 22.64 -20.90 5.11
N ILE A 217 21.60 -20.06 5.13
CA ILE A 217 21.55 -18.81 5.89
C ILE A 217 20.87 -19.08 7.24
N ASP A 218 21.47 -18.64 8.33
CA ASP A 218 20.85 -18.73 9.64
C ASP A 218 19.67 -17.79 9.76
N TYR A 219 18.53 -18.31 10.26
CA TYR A 219 17.38 -17.45 10.57
C TYR A 219 17.73 -16.52 11.74
N PRO A 220 17.51 -15.21 11.62
CA PRO A 220 17.89 -14.27 12.67
C PRO A 220 17.14 -14.54 13.97
N ARG A 221 17.83 -14.40 15.08
CA ARG A 221 17.20 -14.47 16.40
C ARG A 221 16.32 -13.23 16.59
N MET A 222 15.02 -13.42 16.45
CA MET A 222 14.07 -12.34 16.67
C MET A 222 14.20 -11.83 18.12
N LYS A 223 14.37 -10.51 18.26
CA LYS A 223 14.42 -9.88 19.57
C LYS A 223 13.11 -10.14 20.31
N GLN A 224 13.20 -10.78 21.47
CA GLN A 224 12.03 -10.94 22.33
C GLN A 224 11.59 -9.57 22.85
N PRO A 225 10.30 -9.29 22.91
CA PRO A 225 9.81 -8.03 23.47
C PRO A 225 10.24 -7.89 24.93
N VAL A 226 10.73 -6.72 25.28
CA VAL A 226 11.22 -6.41 26.64
C VAL A 226 10.08 -6.46 27.66
N VAL A 227 8.84 -6.18 27.22
CA VAL A 227 7.65 -6.14 28.08
C VAL A 227 6.56 -7.01 27.45
N SER A 228 6.00 -7.92 28.26
CA SER A 228 4.80 -8.66 27.86
C SER A 228 3.57 -7.80 28.11
N MET A 229 2.80 -7.53 27.07
CA MET A 229 1.55 -6.78 27.19
C MET A 229 0.41 -7.67 27.69
N PRO A 230 -0.36 -7.23 28.69
CA PRO A 230 -1.42 -8.05 29.31
C PRO A 230 -2.66 -8.20 28.42
N PHE A 231 -2.74 -7.48 27.31
CA PHE A 231 -3.92 -7.39 26.47
C PHE A 231 -3.98 -8.54 25.45
N LYS A 232 -5.17 -9.15 25.33
CA LYS A 232 -5.46 -10.16 24.32
C LYS A 232 -6.07 -9.51 23.08
N VAL A 233 -5.50 -9.84 21.91
CA VAL A 233 -5.99 -9.37 20.62
C VAL A 233 -6.50 -10.54 19.80
N ALA A 234 -7.72 -10.46 19.31
CA ALA A 234 -8.32 -11.42 18.40
C ALA A 234 -8.16 -10.92 16.95
N ILE A 235 -7.62 -11.78 16.09
CA ILE A 235 -7.46 -11.50 14.66
C ILE A 235 -8.36 -12.44 13.89
N VAL A 236 -9.23 -11.92 13.03
CA VAL A 236 -10.19 -12.69 12.25
C VAL A 236 -9.69 -12.86 10.83
N GLY A 237 -9.19 -14.05 10.51
CA GLY A 237 -8.59 -14.43 9.22
C GLY A 237 -7.08 -14.58 9.29
N ALA A 238 -6.57 -15.74 8.85
CA ALA A 238 -5.14 -16.07 8.74
C ALA A 238 -4.59 -15.82 7.34
N GLY A 239 -5.10 -14.84 6.61
CA GLY A 239 -4.51 -14.34 5.37
C GLY A 239 -3.29 -13.45 5.62
N PRO A 240 -2.66 -12.90 4.54
CA PRO A 240 -1.45 -12.08 4.68
C PRO A 240 -1.63 -10.90 5.64
N ALA A 241 -2.78 -10.22 5.63
CA ALA A 241 -3.06 -9.09 6.52
C ALA A 241 -3.12 -9.52 8.00
N GLY A 242 -3.89 -10.59 8.30
CA GLY A 242 -4.03 -11.08 9.67
C GLY A 242 -2.73 -11.65 10.24
N LEU A 243 -1.98 -12.41 9.44
CA LEU A 243 -0.69 -12.95 9.84
C LEU A 243 0.37 -11.86 10.03
N SER A 244 0.39 -10.82 9.18
CA SER A 244 1.27 -9.65 9.37
C SER A 244 0.91 -8.88 10.65
N CYS A 245 -0.37 -8.65 10.91
CA CYS A 245 -0.83 -8.03 12.16
C CYS A 245 -0.37 -8.85 13.37
N ALA A 246 -0.56 -10.17 13.34
CA ALA A 246 -0.12 -11.08 14.39
C ALA A 246 1.40 -11.01 14.62
N TYR A 247 2.18 -11.00 13.54
CA TYR A 247 3.63 -10.88 13.57
C TYR A 247 4.09 -9.61 14.30
N PHE A 248 3.58 -8.45 13.89
CA PHE A 248 3.98 -7.17 14.50
C PHE A 248 3.49 -7.03 15.93
N LEU A 249 2.27 -7.49 16.24
CA LEU A 249 1.76 -7.49 17.61
C LEU A 249 2.61 -8.38 18.52
N ALA A 250 3.02 -9.57 18.06
CA ALA A 250 3.90 -10.45 18.82
C ALA A 250 5.26 -9.79 19.09
N ARG A 251 5.84 -9.11 18.10
CA ARG A 251 7.09 -8.34 18.28
C ARG A 251 6.95 -7.17 19.26
N LEU A 252 5.76 -6.62 19.42
CA LEU A 252 5.44 -5.58 20.41
C LEU A 252 5.11 -6.14 21.80
N GLY A 253 5.11 -7.47 21.97
CA GLY A 253 4.89 -8.14 23.26
C GLY A 253 3.44 -8.52 23.54
N TYR A 254 2.53 -8.36 22.59
CA TYR A 254 1.17 -8.86 22.70
C TYR A 254 1.10 -10.37 22.45
N LYS A 255 -0.01 -10.99 22.87
CA LYS A 255 -0.30 -12.40 22.61
C LYS A 255 -1.53 -12.50 21.69
N PRO A 256 -1.37 -12.28 20.37
CA PRO A 256 -2.48 -12.35 19.45
C PRO A 256 -2.93 -13.79 19.22
N THR A 257 -4.24 -13.98 19.06
CA THR A 257 -4.86 -15.23 18.59
C THR A 257 -5.51 -14.97 17.25
N VAL A 258 -5.15 -15.76 16.25
CA VAL A 258 -5.72 -15.70 14.89
C VAL A 258 -6.77 -16.79 14.75
N PHE A 259 -7.98 -16.43 14.32
CA PHE A 259 -9.10 -17.34 14.05
C PHE A 259 -9.28 -17.47 12.54
N GLU A 260 -9.17 -18.70 12.02
CA GLU A 260 -9.26 -19.00 10.59
C GLU A 260 -10.37 -20.02 10.32
N LYS A 261 -11.25 -19.72 9.37
CA LYS A 261 -12.34 -20.62 8.96
C LYS A 261 -11.88 -21.87 8.22
N LEU A 262 -10.75 -21.76 7.51
CA LEU A 262 -10.19 -22.84 6.70
C LEU A 262 -9.34 -23.80 7.54
N PRO A 263 -9.11 -25.03 7.04
CA PRO A 263 -8.20 -25.98 7.68
C PRO A 263 -6.73 -25.63 7.51
N VAL A 264 -6.42 -24.58 6.76
CA VAL A 264 -5.05 -24.09 6.49
C VAL A 264 -4.94 -22.59 6.75
N ALA A 265 -3.79 -22.14 7.22
CA ALA A 265 -3.45 -20.73 7.31
C ALA A 265 -2.78 -20.25 6.02
N GLY A 266 -2.83 -18.93 5.76
CA GLY A 266 -2.24 -18.31 4.57
C GLY A 266 -3.27 -17.58 3.70
N GLY A 267 -4.58 -17.82 3.89
CA GLY A 267 -5.63 -17.21 3.08
C GLY A 267 -5.40 -17.44 1.59
N MET A 268 -5.54 -16.41 0.76
CA MET A 268 -5.37 -16.52 -0.71
C MET A 268 -3.97 -17.02 -1.13
N MET A 269 -2.93 -16.81 -0.33
CA MET A 269 -1.61 -17.38 -0.60
C MET A 269 -1.61 -18.92 -0.54
N ALA A 270 -2.44 -19.49 0.33
CA ALA A 270 -2.54 -20.95 0.49
C ALA A 270 -3.53 -21.58 -0.50
N VAL A 271 -4.65 -20.90 -0.79
CA VAL A 271 -5.76 -21.52 -1.51
C VAL A 271 -5.92 -21.07 -2.96
N ALA A 272 -5.46 -19.86 -3.33
CA ALA A 272 -5.66 -19.33 -4.68
C ALA A 272 -4.41 -19.34 -5.54
N ILE A 273 -3.22 -19.37 -4.94
CA ILE A 273 -1.95 -19.37 -5.68
C ILE A 273 -1.51 -20.82 -5.89
N PRO A 274 -1.30 -21.26 -7.15
CA PRO A 274 -0.83 -22.61 -7.42
C PRO A 274 0.54 -22.90 -6.82
N GLU A 275 0.78 -24.17 -6.50
CA GLU A 275 2.01 -24.65 -5.86
C GLU A 275 3.26 -24.39 -6.71
N TYR A 276 3.15 -24.45 -8.04
CA TYR A 276 4.28 -24.15 -8.93
C TYR A 276 4.74 -22.69 -8.89
N ARG A 277 3.89 -21.74 -8.44
CA ARG A 277 4.25 -20.34 -8.19
C ARG A 277 4.68 -20.10 -6.76
N LEU A 278 3.95 -20.68 -5.81
CA LEU A 278 4.20 -20.56 -4.39
C LEU A 278 4.13 -21.94 -3.72
N PRO A 279 5.28 -22.62 -3.56
CA PRO A 279 5.32 -23.90 -2.89
C PRO A 279 4.74 -23.84 -1.47
N LYS A 280 3.89 -24.80 -1.12
CA LYS A 280 3.20 -24.85 0.18
C LYS A 280 4.17 -24.89 1.36
N ASN A 281 5.29 -25.62 1.22
CA ASN A 281 6.33 -25.69 2.24
C ASN A 281 6.97 -24.32 2.54
N VAL A 282 7.17 -23.49 1.51
CA VAL A 282 7.72 -22.12 1.67
C VAL A 282 6.77 -21.25 2.47
N LEU A 283 5.48 -21.26 2.12
CA LEU A 283 4.46 -20.52 2.86
C LEU A 283 4.35 -21.01 4.31
N GLN A 284 4.30 -22.34 4.50
CA GLN A 284 4.18 -22.93 5.82
C GLN A 284 5.36 -22.56 6.71
N ARG A 285 6.58 -22.55 6.19
CA ARG A 285 7.79 -22.16 6.92
C ARG A 285 7.68 -20.72 7.45
N GLU A 286 7.24 -19.77 6.62
CA GLU A 286 7.08 -18.37 7.06
C GLU A 286 5.94 -18.23 8.10
N ILE A 287 4.86 -19.00 7.96
CA ILE A 287 3.79 -19.07 8.98
C ILE A 287 4.30 -19.67 10.28
N ASP A 288 5.12 -20.72 10.24
CA ASP A 288 5.69 -21.35 11.43
C ASP A 288 6.69 -20.40 12.15
N ASN A 289 7.40 -19.56 11.42
CA ASN A 289 8.21 -18.52 12.03
C ASN A 289 7.35 -17.49 12.79
N ILE A 290 6.18 -17.15 12.29
CA ILE A 290 5.21 -16.31 13.00
C ILE A 290 4.70 -17.04 14.27
N ARG A 291 4.39 -18.32 14.19
CA ARG A 291 3.99 -19.13 15.37
C ARG A 291 5.09 -19.19 16.44
N LYS A 292 6.36 -19.29 16.04
CA LYS A 292 7.50 -19.30 16.97
C LYS A 292 7.61 -18.02 17.81
N LEU A 293 6.96 -16.92 17.40
CA LEU A 293 6.85 -15.68 18.19
C LEU A 293 5.77 -15.76 19.29
N GLY A 294 5.05 -16.88 19.41
CA GLY A 294 4.00 -17.07 20.38
C GLY A 294 2.59 -16.71 19.87
N VAL A 295 2.42 -16.61 18.56
CA VAL A 295 1.09 -16.42 17.92
C VAL A 295 0.30 -17.71 17.97
N ASP A 296 -0.90 -17.69 18.55
CA ASP A 296 -1.87 -18.80 18.50
C ASP A 296 -2.71 -18.71 17.23
N ILE A 297 -2.70 -19.74 16.39
CA ILE A 297 -3.50 -19.81 15.15
C ILE A 297 -4.49 -20.96 15.28
N ARG A 298 -5.77 -20.63 15.34
CA ARG A 298 -6.89 -21.57 15.46
C ARG A 298 -7.58 -21.73 14.12
N LEU A 299 -7.32 -22.87 13.50
CA LEU A 299 -7.94 -23.27 12.22
C LEU A 299 -9.35 -23.82 12.46
N ASN A 300 -10.13 -23.97 11.38
CA ASN A 300 -11.52 -24.46 11.42
C ASN A 300 -12.40 -23.70 12.44
N THR A 301 -12.14 -22.42 12.63
CA THR A 301 -12.85 -21.58 13.60
C THR A 301 -13.34 -20.30 12.93
N GLN A 302 -14.57 -20.32 12.45
CA GLN A 302 -15.20 -19.18 11.78
C GLN A 302 -15.83 -18.25 12.82
N VAL A 303 -15.30 -17.04 12.96
CA VAL A 303 -15.92 -16.02 13.78
C VAL A 303 -17.26 -15.60 13.15
N GLY A 304 -18.31 -15.58 13.99
CA GLY A 304 -19.68 -15.35 13.55
C GLY A 304 -20.50 -16.65 13.38
N LYS A 305 -19.84 -17.82 13.42
CA LYS A 305 -20.51 -19.14 13.32
C LYS A 305 -20.10 -20.05 14.48
N GLU A 306 -18.84 -20.54 14.50
CA GLU A 306 -18.31 -21.39 15.58
C GLU A 306 -18.05 -20.59 16.88
N ILE A 307 -17.66 -19.31 16.75
CA ILE A 307 -17.46 -18.41 17.89
C ILE A 307 -17.92 -16.99 17.52
N THR A 308 -18.63 -16.33 18.43
CA THR A 308 -19.10 -14.97 18.21
C THR A 308 -18.14 -13.93 18.83
N ILE A 309 -18.21 -12.69 18.35
CA ILE A 309 -17.45 -11.56 18.93
C ILE A 309 -17.79 -11.39 20.41
N SER A 310 -19.07 -11.53 20.80
CA SER A 310 -19.50 -11.44 22.20
C SER A 310 -18.87 -12.52 23.09
N GLN A 311 -18.73 -13.74 22.57
CA GLN A 311 -18.02 -14.83 23.27
C GLN A 311 -16.53 -14.52 23.39
N LEU A 312 -15.90 -13.95 22.38
CA LEU A 312 -14.50 -13.53 22.44
C LEU A 312 -14.31 -12.41 23.49
N TRP A 313 -15.21 -11.42 23.55
CA TRP A 313 -15.19 -10.43 24.61
C TRP A 313 -15.27 -11.08 26.01
N SER A 314 -16.16 -12.03 26.22
CA SER A 314 -16.29 -12.75 27.50
C SER A 314 -15.05 -13.59 27.85
N GLN A 315 -14.26 -14.00 26.85
CA GLN A 315 -12.97 -14.68 27.02
C GLN A 315 -11.79 -13.72 27.28
N GLY A 316 -12.09 -12.41 27.39
CA GLY A 316 -11.11 -11.38 27.73
C GLY A 316 -10.30 -10.83 26.56
N TYR A 317 -10.75 -11.02 25.30
CA TYR A 317 -10.18 -10.27 24.17
C TYR A 317 -10.66 -8.82 24.24
N GLN A 318 -9.73 -7.89 24.05
CA GLN A 318 -9.96 -6.45 24.24
C GLN A 318 -9.86 -5.65 22.95
N ALA A 319 -9.29 -6.25 21.91
CA ALA A 319 -9.20 -5.66 20.59
C ALA A 319 -9.43 -6.72 19.51
N PHE A 320 -9.96 -6.27 18.37
CA PHE A 320 -10.29 -7.12 17.23
C PHE A 320 -9.71 -6.52 15.95
N PHE A 321 -8.97 -7.33 15.21
CA PHE A 321 -8.51 -6.98 13.87
C PHE A 321 -9.23 -7.86 12.85
N VAL A 322 -10.01 -7.24 11.95
CA VAL A 322 -10.80 -7.95 10.94
C VAL A 322 -10.01 -8.02 9.64
N ALA A 323 -9.58 -9.23 9.27
CA ALA A 323 -8.76 -9.53 8.10
C ALA A 323 -9.37 -10.65 7.23
N VAL A 324 -10.69 -10.60 7.03
CA VAL A 324 -11.46 -11.65 6.35
C VAL A 324 -11.19 -11.76 4.84
N GLY A 325 -10.54 -10.77 4.25
CA GLY A 325 -10.20 -10.73 2.83
C GLY A 325 -11.41 -10.56 1.90
N MET A 326 -11.15 -10.69 0.60
CA MET A 326 -12.17 -10.74 -0.45
C MET A 326 -12.13 -12.12 -1.10
N TYR A 327 -13.10 -12.96 -0.78
CA TYR A 327 -13.15 -14.36 -1.22
C TYR A 327 -14.09 -14.59 -2.40
N GLY A 328 -14.96 -13.63 -2.72
CA GLY A 328 -15.92 -13.75 -3.82
C GLY A 328 -15.36 -13.16 -5.12
N ASP A 329 -15.53 -13.89 -6.20
CA ASP A 329 -15.26 -13.41 -7.54
C ASP A 329 -16.30 -12.37 -7.97
N ARG A 330 -15.94 -11.55 -8.95
CA ARG A 330 -16.90 -10.66 -9.61
C ARG A 330 -17.66 -11.45 -10.66
N ASN A 331 -18.99 -11.49 -10.54
CA ASN A 331 -19.85 -12.01 -11.59
C ASN A 331 -19.73 -11.15 -12.84
N LEU A 332 -19.68 -11.81 -14.00
CA LEU A 332 -19.65 -11.12 -15.29
C LEU A 332 -21.03 -10.58 -15.68
N CYS A 333 -22.09 -11.09 -15.03
CA CYS A 333 -23.49 -10.75 -15.29
C CYS A 333 -23.91 -11.02 -16.76
N ILE A 334 -23.40 -12.11 -17.34
CA ILE A 334 -23.71 -12.55 -18.70
C ILE A 334 -24.62 -13.77 -18.70
N PRO A 335 -25.44 -13.97 -19.75
CA PRO A 335 -26.25 -15.18 -19.89
C PRO A 335 -25.39 -16.44 -19.91
N GLY A 336 -25.73 -17.41 -19.07
CA GLY A 336 -25.02 -18.68 -19.00
C GLY A 336 -23.94 -18.78 -17.92
N GLU A 337 -23.68 -17.72 -17.16
CA GLU A 337 -22.68 -17.71 -16.08
C GLU A 337 -22.98 -18.75 -14.99
N ASN A 338 -24.25 -19.06 -14.78
CA ASN A 338 -24.74 -20.02 -13.77
C ASN A 338 -25.05 -21.40 -14.35
N LEU A 339 -24.56 -21.71 -15.56
CA LEU A 339 -24.73 -23.07 -16.15
C LEU A 339 -23.82 -24.06 -15.42
N GLU A 340 -24.24 -25.34 -15.49
CA GLU A 340 -23.44 -26.48 -15.05
C GLU A 340 -22.08 -26.48 -15.76
N ASN A 341 -20.99 -26.69 -15.03
CA ASN A 341 -19.59 -26.64 -15.50
C ASN A 341 -19.04 -25.25 -15.82
N VAL A 342 -19.71 -24.17 -15.46
CA VAL A 342 -19.09 -22.84 -15.34
C VAL A 342 -18.52 -22.71 -13.93
N ILE A 343 -17.21 -22.59 -13.82
CA ILE A 343 -16.48 -22.63 -12.54
C ILE A 343 -15.72 -21.32 -12.38
N GLN A 344 -15.79 -20.71 -11.20
CA GLN A 344 -14.99 -19.55 -10.83
C GLN A 344 -13.54 -19.98 -10.61
N ALA A 345 -12.57 -19.19 -11.13
CA ALA A 345 -11.16 -19.53 -11.05
C ALA A 345 -10.65 -19.67 -9.61
N VAL A 346 -11.12 -18.81 -8.70
CA VAL A 346 -10.74 -18.87 -7.28
C VAL A 346 -11.24 -20.15 -6.61
N ASP A 347 -12.46 -20.58 -6.93
CA ASP A 347 -13.02 -21.82 -6.39
C ASP A 347 -12.24 -23.04 -6.92
N LEU A 348 -11.94 -23.07 -8.23
CA LEU A 348 -11.12 -24.12 -8.83
C LEU A 348 -9.76 -24.23 -8.14
N HIS A 349 -9.04 -23.12 -7.99
CA HIS A 349 -7.74 -23.12 -7.32
C HIS A 349 -7.84 -23.53 -5.86
N SER A 350 -8.88 -23.05 -5.15
CA SER A 350 -9.13 -23.42 -3.76
C SER A 350 -9.39 -24.90 -3.59
N ASP A 351 -10.18 -25.50 -4.47
CA ASP A 351 -10.49 -26.93 -4.41
C ASP A 351 -9.25 -27.78 -4.73
N ILE A 352 -8.45 -27.39 -5.73
CA ILE A 352 -7.17 -28.06 -6.04
C ILE A 352 -6.20 -27.96 -4.85
N ASN A 353 -6.00 -26.76 -4.30
CA ASN A 353 -5.03 -26.54 -3.23
C ASN A 353 -5.45 -27.13 -1.88
N LEU A 354 -6.75 -27.42 -1.70
CA LEU A 354 -7.31 -28.10 -0.53
C LEU A 354 -7.53 -29.59 -0.75
N ASP A 355 -6.99 -30.15 -1.84
CA ASP A 355 -7.10 -31.58 -2.22
C ASP A 355 -8.56 -32.06 -2.31
N LYS A 356 -9.48 -31.20 -2.73
CA LYS A 356 -10.87 -31.53 -2.95
C LYS A 356 -11.08 -32.10 -4.37
N PRO A 357 -12.13 -32.91 -4.60
CA PRO A 357 -12.46 -33.39 -5.93
C PRO A 357 -12.75 -32.24 -6.90
N VAL A 358 -12.06 -32.20 -8.03
CA VAL A 358 -12.31 -31.27 -9.13
C VAL A 358 -12.69 -31.99 -10.39
N VAL A 359 -13.47 -31.32 -11.25
CA VAL A 359 -13.84 -31.88 -12.56
C VAL A 359 -12.61 -31.95 -13.46
N SER A 360 -12.21 -33.12 -13.88
CA SER A 360 -11.07 -33.28 -14.79
C SER A 360 -11.34 -32.61 -16.14
N PRO A 361 -10.46 -31.76 -16.66
CA PRO A 361 -10.56 -31.17 -17.98
C PRO A 361 -10.09 -32.15 -19.10
N ALA A 362 -9.53 -33.31 -18.75
CA ALA A 362 -8.98 -34.24 -19.70
C ALA A 362 -10.01 -34.66 -20.77
N GLY A 363 -9.66 -34.52 -22.05
CA GLY A 363 -10.51 -34.81 -23.19
C GLY A 363 -11.65 -33.80 -23.43
N LYS A 364 -11.72 -32.71 -22.72
CA LYS A 364 -12.72 -31.64 -22.89
C LYS A 364 -12.13 -30.41 -23.56
N LYS A 365 -12.99 -29.63 -24.23
CA LYS A 365 -12.66 -28.27 -24.65
C LYS A 365 -12.95 -27.33 -23.48
N VAL A 366 -11.94 -26.61 -23.00
CA VAL A 366 -12.04 -25.66 -21.92
C VAL A 366 -11.89 -24.25 -22.47
N VAL A 367 -12.73 -23.34 -22.02
CA VAL A 367 -12.62 -21.90 -22.34
C VAL A 367 -12.36 -21.19 -21.03
N VAL A 368 -11.29 -20.39 -21.00
CA VAL A 368 -10.96 -19.51 -19.88
C VAL A 368 -11.28 -18.07 -20.27
N ILE A 369 -12.09 -17.41 -19.45
CA ILE A 369 -12.50 -16.01 -19.70
C ILE A 369 -11.69 -15.11 -18.78
N GLY A 370 -10.83 -14.29 -19.38
CA GLY A 370 -9.94 -13.34 -18.69
C GLY A 370 -8.48 -13.51 -19.07
N GLY A 371 -7.66 -12.55 -18.69
CA GLY A 371 -6.21 -12.53 -18.94
C GLY A 371 -5.38 -12.13 -17.70
N GLY A 372 -6.01 -12.09 -16.54
CA GLY A 372 -5.33 -11.86 -15.25
C GLY A 372 -4.60 -13.10 -14.74
N ASN A 373 -3.83 -12.94 -13.66
CA ASN A 373 -3.05 -14.04 -13.07
C ASN A 373 -3.89 -15.29 -12.80
N SER A 374 -5.09 -15.14 -12.21
CA SER A 374 -5.97 -16.29 -11.90
C SER A 374 -6.43 -17.05 -13.16
N ALA A 375 -6.65 -16.34 -14.27
CA ALA A 375 -7.05 -16.97 -15.53
C ALA A 375 -5.86 -17.66 -16.24
N VAL A 376 -4.65 -17.15 -16.07
CA VAL A 376 -3.42 -17.77 -16.60
C VAL A 376 -3.07 -19.02 -15.80
N ASP A 377 -3.38 -19.01 -14.52
CA ASP A 377 -3.09 -20.12 -13.60
C ASP A 377 -4.14 -21.24 -13.67
N ALA A 378 -5.36 -20.95 -14.16
CA ALA A 378 -6.46 -21.91 -14.34
C ALA A 378 -6.30 -22.74 -15.60
#